data_0884024354291187b8802224db903c63
#
_entry.id   0884024354291187b8802224db903c63
#
_cell.length_a   1.000
_cell.length_b   1.000
_cell.length_c   1.000
_cell.angle_alpha   90.00
_cell.angle_beta   90.00
_cell.angle_gamma   90.00
#
_symmetry.space_group_name_H-M   'P 1'
#
loop_
_entity.id
_entity.type
_entity.pdbx_description
1 polymer ?
#
loop_
_entity_poly.entity_id
_entity_poly.type
_entity_poly.pdbx_seq_one_letter_code
_entity_poly.pdbx_strand_id
1 'polypeptide(L)'
;MALASLSPQTEQPEIAKSVNSSKVLAKCFGYMAIGLLVTAFVSFGVGYLFANLIFKDYLFTGEFTEANWNAMIVYFVIMGVSFVALMIDSFAMSSALARPNRSAWPPYIIFAVLMGVFLSSFLVLGIDFATIGEAAAISAVVFGVLFLIGYFSKKDLNFLAYIGMAFLSIVSLFGLFGFLLFLVVPGAALIYNLIFTFALAIVLLVVIAADAYNIKNIIARGQMNNNIALYCAFTMYSDFIVIFVRILYVLAIAKSRD
;
A
#
# COMPACT_ATOMS: atom_id res chain seq x y z
N MET A 1 -50.98 21.94 -36.91
CA MET A 1 -51.06 20.57 -36.41
C MET A 1 -49.72 19.94 -36.68
N ALA A 2 -48.80 20.02 -35.71
CA ALA A 2 -47.47 19.40 -35.79
C ALA A 2 -47.15 18.92 -34.40
N LEU A 3 -47.40 17.64 -34.15
CA LEU A 3 -46.92 16.91 -32.97
C LEU A 3 -45.44 16.64 -33.17
N ALA A 4 -44.61 17.46 -32.53
CA ALA A 4 -43.19 17.20 -32.42
C ALA A 4 -42.99 15.99 -31.52
N SER A 5 -42.37 14.95 -32.07
CA SER A 5 -41.93 13.75 -31.45
C SER A 5 -40.99 14.05 -30.27
N LEU A 6 -41.43 13.80 -29.06
CA LEU A 6 -40.60 13.66 -27.87
C LEU A 6 -39.74 12.40 -28.05
N SER A 7 -38.50 12.57 -28.45
CA SER A 7 -37.54 11.50 -28.48
C SER A 7 -36.93 11.33 -27.07
N PRO A 8 -36.88 10.13 -26.52
CA PRO A 8 -36.22 9.86 -25.23
C PRO A 8 -34.71 9.73 -25.44
N GLN A 9 -34.02 10.86 -25.62
CA GLN A 9 -32.57 10.85 -25.88
C GLN A 9 -31.69 11.23 -24.67
N THR A 10 -32.27 11.42 -23.48
CA THR A 10 -31.53 11.93 -22.33
C THR A 10 -31.01 10.85 -21.37
N GLU A 11 -31.54 9.63 -21.40
CA GLU A 11 -31.11 8.57 -20.46
C GLU A 11 -29.93 7.69 -20.95
N GLN A 12 -29.80 7.53 -22.26
CA GLN A 12 -28.74 6.66 -22.82
C GLN A 12 -27.29 7.13 -22.54
N PRO A 13 -26.93 8.41 -22.58
CA PRO A 13 -25.55 8.83 -22.31
C PRO A 13 -25.16 8.67 -20.84
N GLU A 14 -26.10 8.77 -19.91
CA GLU A 14 -25.83 8.66 -18.48
C GLU A 14 -25.64 7.20 -18.04
N ILE A 15 -26.45 6.29 -18.56
CA ILE A 15 -26.33 4.84 -18.36
C ILE A 15 -25.03 4.31 -18.98
N ALA A 16 -24.71 4.73 -20.21
CA ALA A 16 -23.48 4.34 -20.88
C ALA A 16 -22.22 4.84 -20.11
N LYS A 17 -22.27 6.05 -19.54
CA LYS A 17 -21.22 6.65 -18.74
C LYS A 17 -21.05 5.93 -17.40
N SER A 18 -22.14 5.53 -16.75
CA SER A 18 -22.11 4.78 -15.49
C SER A 18 -21.58 3.35 -15.68
N VAL A 19 -21.99 2.66 -16.72
CA VAL A 19 -21.52 1.32 -17.09
C VAL A 19 -20.03 1.34 -17.44
N ASN A 20 -19.55 2.37 -18.09
CA ASN A 20 -18.13 2.51 -18.40
C ASN A 20 -17.31 2.80 -17.14
N SER A 21 -17.83 3.59 -16.21
CA SER A 21 -17.17 3.88 -14.93
C SER A 21 -17.02 2.63 -14.05
N SER A 22 -18.04 1.76 -13.98
CA SER A 22 -17.97 0.53 -13.18
C SER A 22 -16.97 -0.48 -13.76
N LYS A 23 -16.89 -0.62 -15.08
CA LYS A 23 -15.89 -1.48 -15.75
C LYS A 23 -14.47 -1.00 -15.49
N VAL A 24 -14.26 0.30 -15.49
CA VAL A 24 -12.96 0.88 -15.20
C VAL A 24 -12.56 0.65 -13.76
N LEU A 25 -13.47 0.88 -12.82
CA LEU A 25 -13.21 0.62 -11.41
C LEU A 25 -12.88 -0.86 -11.16
N ALA A 26 -13.65 -1.78 -11.76
CA ALA A 26 -13.35 -3.21 -11.69
C ALA A 26 -11.95 -3.55 -12.23
N LYS A 27 -11.51 -2.87 -13.30
CA LYS A 27 -10.15 -3.02 -13.86
C LYS A 27 -9.09 -2.52 -12.89
N CYS A 28 -9.30 -1.39 -12.20
CA CYS A 28 -8.39 -0.88 -11.19
C CYS A 28 -8.25 -1.87 -10.02
N PHE A 29 -9.35 -2.43 -9.52
CA PHE A 29 -9.32 -3.47 -8.49
C PHE A 29 -8.63 -4.76 -8.97
N GLY A 30 -8.86 -5.18 -10.21
CA GLY A 30 -8.17 -6.32 -10.81
C GLY A 30 -6.66 -6.14 -10.84
N TYR A 31 -6.19 -4.97 -11.25
CA TYR A 31 -4.77 -4.64 -11.27
C TYR A 31 -4.18 -4.55 -9.85
N MET A 32 -4.91 -3.97 -8.90
CA MET A 32 -4.54 -3.96 -7.49
C MET A 32 -4.37 -5.39 -6.95
N ALA A 33 -5.31 -6.29 -7.25
CA ALA A 33 -5.24 -7.69 -6.83
C ALA A 33 -4.00 -8.39 -7.40
N ILE A 34 -3.65 -8.15 -8.67
CA ILE A 34 -2.42 -8.66 -9.29
C ILE A 34 -1.19 -8.17 -8.52
N GLY A 35 -1.11 -6.88 -8.20
CA GLY A 35 -0.02 -6.31 -7.41
C GLY A 35 0.10 -6.97 -6.03
N LEU A 36 -1.01 -7.14 -5.32
CA LEU A 36 -1.03 -7.81 -4.01
C LEU A 36 -0.59 -9.27 -4.09
N LEU A 37 -1.02 -10.00 -5.12
CA LEU A 37 -0.59 -11.39 -5.35
C LEU A 37 0.91 -11.50 -5.61
N VAL A 38 1.47 -10.62 -6.47
CA VAL A 38 2.91 -10.57 -6.74
C VAL A 38 3.67 -10.28 -5.43
N THR A 39 3.23 -9.29 -4.69
CA THR A 39 3.83 -8.91 -3.39
C THR A 39 3.80 -10.07 -2.39
N ALA A 40 2.66 -10.74 -2.26
CA ALA A 40 2.52 -11.89 -1.35
C ALA A 40 3.47 -13.02 -1.76
N PHE A 41 3.52 -13.35 -3.05
CA PHE A 41 4.37 -14.45 -3.55
C PHE A 41 5.85 -14.16 -3.32
N VAL A 42 6.30 -12.93 -3.60
CA VAL A 42 7.69 -12.51 -3.38
C VAL A 42 8.01 -12.45 -1.89
N SER A 43 7.11 -11.88 -1.07
CA SER A 43 7.30 -11.80 0.38
C SER A 43 7.45 -13.18 1.01
N PHE A 44 6.62 -14.13 0.59
CA PHE A 44 6.69 -15.52 1.04
C PHE A 44 7.99 -16.20 0.60
N GLY A 45 8.34 -16.09 -0.69
CA GLY A 45 9.52 -16.74 -1.24
C GLY A 45 10.81 -16.23 -0.59
N VAL A 46 10.97 -14.90 -0.54
CA VAL A 46 12.15 -14.25 0.06
C VAL A 46 12.18 -14.47 1.58
N GLY A 47 11.05 -14.29 2.26
CA GLY A 47 10.96 -14.46 3.70
C GLY A 47 11.29 -15.89 4.14
N TYR A 48 10.73 -16.90 3.49
CA TYR A 48 11.03 -18.29 3.76
C TYR A 48 12.52 -18.64 3.50
N LEU A 49 13.06 -18.14 2.38
CA LEU A 49 14.46 -18.37 2.04
C LEU A 49 15.39 -17.82 3.13
N PHE A 50 15.23 -16.55 3.50
CA PHE A 50 16.10 -15.89 4.46
C PHE A 50 15.86 -16.35 5.91
N ALA A 51 14.62 -16.65 6.29
CA ALA A 51 14.36 -17.25 7.60
C ALA A 51 15.10 -18.58 7.76
N ASN A 52 15.10 -19.43 6.73
CA ASN A 52 15.88 -20.66 6.77
C ASN A 52 17.38 -20.42 6.78
N LEU A 53 17.91 -19.50 5.97
CA LEU A 53 19.35 -19.20 5.93
C LEU A 53 19.88 -18.57 7.22
N ILE A 54 19.07 -17.77 7.91
CA ILE A 54 19.48 -17.05 9.11
C ILE A 54 19.29 -17.92 10.36
N PHE A 55 18.20 -18.68 10.47
CA PHE A 55 17.83 -19.34 11.72
C PHE A 55 18.00 -20.87 11.70
N LYS A 56 18.25 -21.51 10.55
CA LYS A 56 18.32 -22.96 10.46
C LYS A 56 19.32 -23.57 11.43
N ASP A 57 20.55 -23.08 11.43
CA ASP A 57 21.61 -23.63 12.28
C ASP A 57 21.39 -23.23 13.74
N TYR A 58 20.91 -22.03 14.01
CA TYR A 58 20.57 -21.55 15.35
C TYR A 58 19.53 -22.44 16.04
N LEU A 59 18.52 -22.92 15.32
CA LEU A 59 17.51 -23.82 15.86
C LEU A 59 18.06 -25.20 16.25
N PHE A 60 19.17 -25.64 15.64
CA PHE A 60 19.81 -26.95 15.93
C PHE A 60 20.96 -26.85 16.93
N THR A 61 21.73 -25.79 16.88
CA THR A 61 22.98 -25.63 17.68
C THR A 61 22.83 -24.67 18.84
N GLY A 62 21.84 -23.79 18.82
CA GLY A 62 21.69 -22.70 19.80
C GLY A 62 22.68 -21.54 19.61
N GLU A 63 23.61 -21.66 18.65
CA GLU A 63 24.64 -20.65 18.39
C GLU A 63 24.51 -20.04 17.00
N PHE A 64 24.75 -18.74 16.91
CA PHE A 64 24.84 -18.03 15.63
C PHE A 64 26.20 -18.28 14.99
N THR A 65 26.20 -18.94 13.84
CA THR A 65 27.41 -19.16 13.05
C THR A 65 27.80 -17.94 12.22
N GLU A 66 29.02 -17.86 11.71
CA GLU A 66 29.42 -16.79 10.76
C GLU A 66 28.55 -16.77 9.50
N ALA A 67 28.07 -17.94 9.05
CA ALA A 67 27.18 -18.04 7.90
C ALA A 67 25.82 -17.35 8.16
N ASN A 68 25.27 -17.51 9.37
CA ASN A 68 24.02 -16.84 9.78
C ASN A 68 24.20 -15.31 9.82
N TRP A 69 25.31 -14.83 10.37
CA TRP A 69 25.63 -13.40 10.39
C TRP A 69 25.78 -12.83 8.97
N ASN A 70 26.48 -13.54 8.09
CA ASN A 70 26.63 -13.13 6.69
C ASN A 70 25.29 -13.10 5.96
N ALA A 71 24.42 -14.10 6.16
CA ALA A 71 23.07 -14.11 5.59
C ALA A 71 22.23 -12.93 6.08
N MET A 72 22.32 -12.59 7.36
CA MET A 72 21.63 -11.45 7.96
C MET A 72 22.11 -10.12 7.38
N ILE A 73 23.42 -9.94 7.23
CA ILE A 73 24.00 -8.73 6.61
C ILE A 73 23.53 -8.60 5.17
N VAL A 74 23.60 -9.67 4.38
CA VAL A 74 23.12 -9.69 2.98
C VAL A 74 21.64 -9.32 2.92
N TYR A 75 20.84 -9.87 3.82
CA TYR A 75 19.41 -9.54 3.89
C TYR A 75 19.18 -8.05 4.16
N PHE A 76 19.85 -7.45 5.14
CA PHE A 76 19.74 -6.02 5.44
C PHE A 76 20.20 -5.13 4.27
N VAL A 77 21.24 -5.54 3.53
CA VAL A 77 21.67 -4.83 2.33
C VAL A 77 20.59 -4.88 1.26
N ILE A 78 20.00 -6.06 1.02
CA ILE A 78 18.90 -6.22 0.05
C ILE A 78 17.71 -5.36 0.45
N MET A 79 17.34 -5.32 1.73
CA MET A 79 16.27 -4.47 2.24
C MET A 79 16.54 -2.98 2.02
N GLY A 80 17.76 -2.53 2.32
CA GLY A 80 18.17 -1.14 2.11
C GLY A 80 18.13 -0.73 0.64
N VAL A 81 18.67 -1.57 -0.24
CA VAL A 81 18.62 -1.36 -1.69
C VAL A 81 17.19 -1.35 -2.21
N SER A 82 16.34 -2.28 -1.74
CA SER A 82 14.93 -2.33 -2.11
C SER A 82 14.18 -1.09 -1.68
N PHE A 83 14.48 -0.54 -0.49
CA PHE A 83 13.87 0.70 -0.01
C PHE A 83 14.21 1.90 -0.90
N VAL A 84 15.49 2.06 -1.26
CA VAL A 84 15.92 3.12 -2.18
C VAL A 84 15.28 2.94 -3.56
N ALA A 85 15.23 1.70 -4.05
CA ALA A 85 14.59 1.38 -5.32
C ALA A 85 13.08 1.68 -5.31
N LEU A 86 12.36 1.42 -4.20
CA LEU A 86 10.95 1.79 -4.03
C LEU A 86 10.74 3.30 -4.11
N MET A 87 11.63 4.10 -3.53
CA MET A 87 11.56 5.56 -3.64
C MET A 87 11.70 6.01 -5.10
N ILE A 88 12.69 5.50 -5.81
CA ILE A 88 12.92 5.83 -7.22
C ILE A 88 11.74 5.38 -8.10
N ASP A 89 11.22 4.18 -7.87
CA ASP A 89 10.14 3.62 -8.67
C ASP A 89 8.80 4.35 -8.45
N SER A 90 8.55 4.88 -7.26
CA SER A 90 7.41 5.76 -6.99
C SER A 90 7.41 7.02 -7.87
N PHE A 91 8.59 7.61 -8.11
CA PHE A 91 8.75 8.71 -9.07
C PHE A 91 8.56 8.25 -10.51
N ALA A 92 9.04 7.05 -10.85
CA ALA A 92 8.85 6.47 -12.18
C ALA A 92 7.37 6.24 -12.50
N MET A 93 6.59 5.75 -11.53
CA MET A 93 5.16 5.55 -11.67
C MET A 93 4.40 6.86 -11.90
N SER A 94 4.74 7.92 -11.14
CA SER A 94 4.17 9.26 -11.35
C SER A 94 4.53 9.84 -12.72
N SER A 95 5.76 9.61 -13.20
CA SER A 95 6.21 10.06 -14.51
C SER A 95 5.57 9.31 -15.68
N ALA A 96 5.17 8.05 -15.49
CA ALA A 96 4.51 7.25 -16.52
C ALA A 96 3.10 7.79 -16.86
N LEU A 97 2.45 8.45 -15.91
CA LEU A 97 1.20 9.19 -16.16
C LEU A 97 1.39 10.35 -17.13
N ALA A 98 2.48 11.09 -16.98
CA ALA A 98 2.79 12.26 -17.81
C ALA A 98 3.22 11.86 -19.25
N ARG A 99 3.53 10.60 -19.50
CA ARG A 99 4.06 10.10 -20.79
C ARG A 99 3.14 9.02 -21.37
N PRO A 100 2.14 9.37 -22.19
CA PRO A 100 1.13 8.43 -22.71
C PRO A 100 1.74 7.30 -23.56
N ASN A 101 2.93 7.49 -24.12
CA ASN A 101 3.61 6.52 -24.99
C ASN A 101 4.41 5.45 -24.22
N ARG A 102 4.55 5.56 -22.91
CA ARG A 102 5.23 4.55 -22.07
C ARG A 102 4.21 3.75 -21.29
N SER A 103 4.40 2.42 -21.27
CA SER A 103 3.58 1.54 -20.42
C SER A 103 3.90 1.73 -18.95
N ALA A 104 2.89 1.85 -18.10
CA ALA A 104 3.05 1.90 -16.64
C ALA A 104 3.16 0.51 -15.99
N TRP A 105 3.06 -0.58 -16.75
CA TRP A 105 3.18 -1.94 -16.23
C TRP A 105 4.55 -2.26 -15.62
N PRO A 106 5.70 -1.95 -16.28
CA PRO A 106 7.00 -2.29 -15.71
C PRO A 106 7.23 -1.65 -14.33
N PRO A 107 7.07 -0.33 -14.12
CA PRO A 107 7.23 0.24 -12.79
C PRO A 107 6.23 -0.33 -11.79
N TYR A 108 4.98 -0.60 -12.19
CA TYR A 108 3.99 -1.19 -11.28
C TYR A 108 4.40 -2.58 -10.76
N ILE A 109 4.89 -3.46 -11.62
CA ILE A 109 5.35 -4.80 -11.23
C ILE A 109 6.64 -4.73 -10.42
N ILE A 110 7.59 -3.86 -10.81
CA ILE A 110 8.83 -3.64 -10.05
C ILE A 110 8.48 -3.18 -8.63
N PHE A 111 7.56 -2.22 -8.48
CA PHE A 111 7.09 -1.78 -7.18
C PHE A 111 6.52 -2.93 -6.34
N ALA A 112 5.64 -3.76 -6.92
CA ALA A 112 5.04 -4.90 -6.23
C ALA A 112 6.08 -5.94 -5.78
N VAL A 113 7.10 -6.20 -6.60
CA VAL A 113 8.22 -7.10 -6.25
C VAL A 113 9.07 -6.51 -5.13
N LEU A 114 9.49 -5.26 -5.25
CA LEU A 114 10.30 -4.58 -4.22
C LEU A 114 9.55 -4.48 -2.88
N MET A 115 8.25 -4.20 -2.94
CA MET A 115 7.40 -4.19 -1.75
C MET A 115 7.28 -5.59 -1.13
N GLY A 116 7.22 -6.65 -1.95
CA GLY A 116 7.28 -8.03 -1.48
C GLY A 116 8.57 -8.36 -0.74
N VAL A 117 9.71 -7.93 -1.28
CA VAL A 117 11.01 -8.06 -0.59
C VAL A 117 10.98 -7.32 0.74
N PHE A 118 10.44 -6.10 0.78
CA PHE A 118 10.33 -5.32 2.01
C PHE A 118 9.43 -6.00 3.05
N LEU A 119 8.26 -6.50 2.64
CA LEU A 119 7.33 -7.19 3.54
C LEU A 119 7.82 -8.57 3.99
N SER A 120 8.81 -9.16 3.32
CA SER A 120 9.43 -10.41 3.76
C SER A 120 10.04 -10.32 5.16
N SER A 121 10.37 -9.08 5.61
CA SER A 121 10.91 -8.83 6.95
C SER A 121 9.99 -9.32 8.08
N PHE A 122 8.68 -9.29 7.89
CA PHE A 122 7.74 -9.79 8.89
C PHE A 122 7.86 -11.29 9.10
N LEU A 123 8.11 -12.06 8.05
CA LEU A 123 8.35 -13.50 8.13
C LEU A 123 9.73 -13.82 8.75
N VAL A 124 10.76 -13.05 8.38
CA VAL A 124 12.10 -13.20 8.97
C VAL A 124 12.09 -12.84 10.45
N LEU A 125 11.26 -11.90 10.88
CA LEU A 125 11.05 -11.56 12.30
C LEU A 125 10.20 -12.60 13.05
N GLY A 126 9.75 -13.67 12.40
CA GLY A 126 9.02 -14.76 13.04
C GLY A 126 7.54 -14.49 13.27
N ILE A 127 6.94 -13.50 12.58
CA ILE A 127 5.49 -13.29 12.66
C ILE A 127 4.79 -14.45 11.95
N ASP A 128 3.89 -15.11 12.66
CA ASP A 128 3.16 -16.28 12.18
C ASP A 128 2.15 -15.95 11.05
N PHE A 129 1.89 -16.93 10.21
CA PHE A 129 0.99 -16.78 9.07
C PHE A 129 -0.44 -16.46 9.47
N ALA A 130 -0.89 -16.94 10.63
CA ALA A 130 -2.23 -16.64 11.13
C ALA A 130 -2.37 -15.13 11.41
N THR A 131 -1.38 -14.53 12.06
CA THR A 131 -1.33 -13.08 12.33
C THR A 131 -1.29 -12.25 11.04
N ILE A 132 -0.51 -12.70 10.04
CA ILE A 132 -0.48 -12.05 8.72
C ILE A 132 -1.85 -12.14 8.04
N GLY A 133 -2.50 -13.31 8.09
CA GLY A 133 -3.84 -13.51 7.54
C GLY A 133 -4.91 -12.66 8.22
N GLU A 134 -4.90 -12.60 9.55
CA GLU A 134 -5.78 -11.73 10.34
C GLU A 134 -5.58 -10.25 9.98
N ALA A 135 -4.32 -9.80 9.92
CA ALA A 135 -3.98 -8.43 9.52
C ALA A 135 -4.52 -8.12 8.12
N ALA A 136 -4.34 -9.03 7.17
CA ALA A 136 -4.82 -8.86 5.80
C ALA A 136 -6.36 -8.78 5.72
N ALA A 137 -7.07 -9.63 6.48
CA ALA A 137 -8.53 -9.62 6.52
C ALA A 137 -9.06 -8.31 7.13
N ILE A 138 -8.52 -7.87 8.27
CA ILE A 138 -8.91 -6.62 8.91
C ILE A 138 -8.61 -5.44 7.99
N SER A 139 -7.44 -5.43 7.35
CA SER A 139 -7.03 -4.37 6.42
C SER A 139 -7.96 -4.28 5.21
N ALA A 140 -8.41 -5.42 4.69
CA ALA A 140 -9.35 -5.45 3.57
C ALA A 140 -10.71 -4.83 3.95
N VAL A 141 -11.19 -5.10 5.15
CA VAL A 141 -12.44 -4.51 5.66
C VAL A 141 -12.27 -2.99 5.87
N VAL A 142 -11.21 -2.57 6.57
CA VAL A 142 -10.94 -1.15 6.85
C VAL A 142 -10.76 -0.36 5.55
N PHE A 143 -9.91 -0.84 4.64
CA PHE A 143 -9.70 -0.22 3.34
C PHE A 143 -11.00 -0.15 2.54
N GLY A 144 -11.77 -1.25 2.48
CA GLY A 144 -13.04 -1.30 1.75
C GLY A 144 -14.03 -0.27 2.25
N VAL A 145 -14.20 -0.14 3.57
CA VAL A 145 -15.10 0.86 4.19
C VAL A 145 -14.63 2.28 3.86
N LEU A 146 -13.35 2.58 4.02
CA LEU A 146 -12.80 3.91 3.74
C LEU A 146 -12.91 4.28 2.25
N PHE A 147 -12.63 3.31 1.38
CA PHE A 147 -12.78 3.48 -0.06
C PHE A 147 -14.22 3.80 -0.43
N LEU A 148 -15.19 3.08 0.12
CA LEU A 148 -16.61 3.33 -0.12
C LEU A 148 -17.02 4.73 0.38
N ILE A 149 -16.59 5.12 1.58
CA ILE A 149 -16.87 6.47 2.13
C ILE A 149 -16.33 7.55 1.18
N GLY A 150 -15.09 7.44 0.73
CA GLY A 150 -14.48 8.40 -0.19
C GLY A 150 -15.14 8.40 -1.55
N TYR A 151 -15.38 7.22 -2.13
CA TYR A 151 -15.95 7.07 -3.47
C TYR A 151 -17.39 7.59 -3.55
N PHE A 152 -18.22 7.36 -2.53
CA PHE A 152 -19.61 7.83 -2.50
C PHE A 152 -19.75 9.23 -1.90
N SER A 153 -18.68 9.85 -1.44
CA SER A 153 -18.73 11.22 -0.94
C SER A 153 -19.28 12.19 -1.99
N LYS A 154 -20.22 13.03 -1.55
CA LYS A 154 -20.74 14.16 -2.32
C LYS A 154 -19.99 15.46 -2.06
N LYS A 155 -19.22 15.51 -0.97
CA LYS A 155 -18.41 16.69 -0.59
C LYS A 155 -17.08 16.63 -1.33
N ASP A 156 -16.53 17.79 -1.65
CA ASP A 156 -15.19 17.90 -2.21
C ASP A 156 -14.16 17.56 -1.13
N LEU A 157 -13.44 16.48 -1.35
CA LEU A 157 -12.37 16.01 -0.44
C LEU A 157 -10.97 16.45 -0.89
N ASN A 158 -10.84 17.25 -1.95
CA ASN A 158 -9.53 17.69 -2.43
C ASN A 158 -8.75 18.47 -1.37
N PHE A 159 -9.44 19.36 -0.62
CA PHE A 159 -8.83 20.08 0.49
C PHE A 159 -8.30 19.14 1.58
N LEU A 160 -9.06 18.08 1.86
CA LEU A 160 -8.68 17.05 2.83
C LEU A 160 -7.46 16.24 2.36
N ALA A 161 -7.35 15.99 1.04
CA ALA A 161 -6.19 15.35 0.43
C ALA A 161 -4.91 16.18 0.64
N TYR A 162 -4.96 17.50 0.43
CA TYR A 162 -3.81 18.39 0.66
C TYR A 162 -3.40 18.42 2.13
N ILE A 163 -4.36 18.52 3.04
CA ILE A 163 -4.10 18.47 4.49
C ILE A 163 -3.49 17.11 4.85
N GLY A 164 -4.08 16.00 4.37
CA GLY A 164 -3.59 14.66 4.61
C GLY A 164 -2.14 14.47 4.16
N MET A 165 -1.79 14.93 2.95
CA MET A 165 -0.42 14.88 2.43
C MET A 165 0.56 15.73 3.26
N ALA A 166 0.15 16.93 3.70
CA ALA A 166 0.96 17.77 4.57
C ALA A 166 1.22 17.07 5.92
N PHE A 167 0.18 16.50 6.54
CA PHE A 167 0.33 15.73 7.77
C PHE A 167 1.17 14.46 7.58
N LEU A 168 1.02 13.74 6.48
CA LEU A 168 1.88 12.60 6.14
C LEU A 168 3.35 12.99 6.07
N SER A 169 3.66 14.13 5.47
CA SER A 169 5.03 14.65 5.39
C SER A 169 5.59 14.97 6.78
N ILE A 170 4.79 15.62 7.64
CA ILE A 170 5.17 15.93 9.02
C ILE A 170 5.38 14.62 9.81
N VAL A 171 4.43 13.69 9.73
CA VAL A 171 4.51 12.40 10.44
C VAL A 171 5.69 11.57 9.94
N SER A 172 6.03 11.62 8.64
CA SER A 172 7.22 10.96 8.10
C SER A 172 8.52 11.53 8.65
N LEU A 173 8.61 12.84 8.82
CA LEU A 173 9.75 13.50 9.49
C LEU A 173 9.86 13.04 10.95
N PHE A 174 8.75 12.99 11.68
CA PHE A 174 8.73 12.44 13.04
C PHE A 174 9.18 10.97 13.08
N GLY A 175 8.86 10.15 12.08
CA GLY A 175 9.37 8.79 11.95
C GLY A 175 10.89 8.73 11.86
N LEU A 176 11.49 9.66 11.12
CA LEU A 176 12.95 9.79 11.02
C LEU A 176 13.58 10.17 12.39
N PHE A 177 12.95 11.11 13.12
CA PHE A 177 13.35 11.43 14.49
C PHE A 177 13.23 10.25 15.44
N GLY A 178 12.22 9.41 15.30
CA GLY A 178 12.05 8.20 16.10
C GLY A 178 13.18 7.20 15.93
N PHE A 179 13.69 7.06 14.71
CA PHE A 179 14.88 6.26 14.44
C PHE A 179 16.12 6.79 15.16
N LEU A 180 16.34 8.10 15.14
CA LEU A 180 17.44 8.75 15.87
C LEU A 180 17.27 8.60 17.40
N LEU A 181 16.05 8.70 17.89
CA LEU A 181 15.73 8.52 19.32
C LEU A 181 16.00 7.08 19.79
N PHE A 182 15.72 6.10 18.94
CA PHE A 182 16.04 4.69 19.21
C PHE A 182 17.56 4.47 19.43
N LEU A 183 18.41 5.17 18.66
CA LEU A 183 19.87 5.09 18.80
C LEU A 183 20.37 5.68 20.11
N VAL A 184 19.66 6.69 20.66
CA VAL A 184 20.10 7.44 21.85
C VAL A 184 19.43 6.95 23.14
N VAL A 185 18.14 6.59 23.09
CA VAL A 185 17.33 6.20 24.26
C VAL A 185 16.45 4.98 23.92
N PRO A 186 16.98 3.76 23.96
CA PRO A 186 16.22 2.57 23.56
C PRO A 186 14.90 2.36 24.33
N GLY A 187 14.82 2.77 25.59
CA GLY A 187 13.63 2.62 26.44
C GLY A 187 12.44 3.50 26.04
N ALA A 188 12.67 4.62 25.35
CA ALA A 188 11.61 5.53 24.89
C ALA A 188 10.99 5.09 23.57
N ALA A 189 11.63 4.17 22.85
CA ALA A 189 11.26 3.78 21.49
C ALA A 189 9.86 3.16 21.43
N LEU A 190 9.45 2.38 22.42
CA LEU A 190 8.16 1.68 22.40
C LEU A 190 6.99 2.65 22.49
N ILE A 191 7.02 3.59 23.43
CA ILE A 191 5.97 4.61 23.63
C ILE A 191 5.90 5.52 22.40
N TYR A 192 7.07 5.95 21.92
CA TYR A 192 7.16 6.78 20.71
C TYR A 192 6.55 6.08 19.50
N ASN A 193 6.91 4.82 19.23
CA ASN A 193 6.35 4.05 18.12
C ASN A 193 4.84 3.85 18.22
N LEU A 194 4.32 3.69 19.42
CA LEU A 194 2.87 3.55 19.65
C LEU A 194 2.13 4.85 19.29
N ILE A 195 2.58 5.99 19.83
CA ILE A 195 2.01 7.31 19.52
C ILE A 195 2.11 7.60 18.03
N PHE A 196 3.27 7.34 17.43
CA PHE A 196 3.50 7.52 16.00
C PHE A 196 2.56 6.65 15.16
N THR A 197 2.38 5.39 15.51
CA THR A 197 1.47 4.46 14.81
C THR A 197 0.02 4.94 14.84
N PHE A 198 -0.47 5.40 16.00
CA PHE A 198 -1.82 5.93 16.11
C PHE A 198 -2.00 7.25 15.34
N ALA A 199 -1.04 8.17 15.44
CA ALA A 199 -1.09 9.42 14.69
C ALA A 199 -1.13 9.17 13.17
N LEU A 200 -0.26 8.28 12.70
CA LEU A 200 -0.21 7.90 11.30
C LEU A 200 -1.48 7.17 10.85
N ALA A 201 -2.05 6.30 11.68
CA ALA A 201 -3.31 5.63 11.37
C ALA A 201 -4.44 6.64 11.12
N ILE A 202 -4.60 7.66 11.98
CA ILE A 202 -5.63 8.70 11.81
C ILE A 202 -5.44 9.46 10.48
N VAL A 203 -4.20 9.84 10.16
CA VAL A 203 -3.90 10.55 8.91
C VAL A 203 -4.22 9.68 7.69
N LEU A 204 -3.88 8.39 7.75
CA LEU A 204 -4.15 7.44 6.67
C LEU A 204 -5.64 7.27 6.39
N LEU A 205 -6.51 7.25 7.42
CA LEU A 205 -7.96 7.17 7.21
C LEU A 205 -8.46 8.32 6.33
N VAL A 206 -7.93 9.53 6.55
CA VAL A 206 -8.27 10.72 5.79
C VAL A 206 -7.73 10.65 4.36
N VAL A 207 -6.47 10.24 4.19
CA VAL A 207 -5.80 10.17 2.89
C VAL A 207 -6.49 9.14 1.99
N ILE A 208 -6.79 7.95 2.48
CA ILE A 208 -7.44 6.90 1.70
C ILE A 208 -8.82 7.30 1.22
N ALA A 209 -9.61 7.95 2.08
CA ALA A 209 -10.92 8.46 1.67
C ALA A 209 -10.78 9.54 0.59
N ALA A 210 -9.77 10.41 0.70
CA ALA A 210 -9.49 11.44 -0.29
C ALA A 210 -8.99 10.84 -1.62
N ASP A 211 -8.15 9.80 -1.57
CA ASP A 211 -7.65 9.11 -2.76
C ASP A 211 -8.77 8.35 -3.49
N ALA A 212 -9.69 7.70 -2.76
CA ALA A 212 -10.88 7.11 -3.32
C ALA A 212 -11.78 8.15 -4.04
N TYR A 213 -11.92 9.34 -3.45
CA TYR A 213 -12.63 10.46 -4.08
C TYR A 213 -11.91 10.94 -5.36
N ASN A 214 -10.57 11.05 -5.33
CA ASN A 214 -9.76 11.43 -6.48
C ASN A 214 -9.89 10.41 -7.62
N ILE A 215 -9.86 9.11 -7.31
CA ILE A 215 -10.05 8.02 -8.27
C ILE A 215 -11.43 8.15 -8.92
N LYS A 216 -12.49 8.39 -8.15
CA LYS A 216 -13.82 8.66 -8.69
C LYS A 216 -13.82 9.81 -9.71
N ASN A 217 -13.15 10.93 -9.36
CA ASN A 217 -13.08 12.11 -10.24
C ASN A 217 -12.29 11.83 -11.52
N ILE A 218 -11.20 11.08 -11.44
CA ILE A 218 -10.41 10.65 -12.60
C ILE A 218 -11.27 9.80 -13.53
N ILE A 219 -12.00 8.83 -12.97
CA ILE A 219 -12.92 7.97 -13.74
C ILE A 219 -14.03 8.79 -14.39
N ALA A 220 -14.60 9.76 -13.68
CA ALA A 220 -15.70 10.60 -14.18
C ALA A 220 -15.28 11.52 -15.35
N ARG A 221 -14.00 11.90 -15.44
CA ARG A 221 -13.45 12.72 -16.55
C ARG A 221 -13.39 11.98 -17.88
N GLY A 222 -13.53 10.67 -17.90
CA GLY A 222 -13.66 9.86 -19.13
C GLY A 222 -12.36 9.66 -19.94
N GLN A 223 -11.24 10.22 -19.52
CA GLN A 223 -9.94 10.08 -20.22
C GLN A 223 -9.20 8.82 -19.75
N MET A 224 -9.81 7.65 -19.94
CA MET A 224 -9.24 6.40 -19.40
C MET A 224 -8.38 5.68 -20.43
N ASN A 225 -7.08 5.65 -20.15
CA ASN A 225 -6.16 4.71 -20.79
C ASN A 225 -5.66 3.67 -19.75
N ASN A 226 -4.92 2.65 -20.20
CA ASN A 226 -4.38 1.62 -19.33
C ASN A 226 -3.46 2.16 -18.25
N ASN A 227 -2.71 3.21 -18.54
CA ASN A 227 -1.77 3.82 -17.59
C ASN A 227 -2.52 4.49 -16.43
N ILE A 228 -3.64 5.15 -16.70
CA ILE A 228 -4.48 5.77 -15.68
C ILE A 228 -5.12 4.69 -14.79
N ALA A 229 -5.60 3.58 -15.39
CA ALA A 229 -6.14 2.47 -14.61
C ALA A 229 -5.06 1.82 -13.71
N LEU A 230 -3.83 1.68 -14.19
CA LEU A 230 -2.69 1.19 -13.41
C LEU A 230 -2.29 2.17 -12.31
N TYR A 231 -2.35 3.46 -12.55
CA TYR A 231 -2.09 4.46 -11.52
C TYR A 231 -3.15 4.43 -10.42
N CYS A 232 -4.42 4.34 -10.78
CA CYS A 232 -5.49 4.18 -9.79
C CYS A 232 -5.29 2.89 -8.97
N ALA A 233 -4.89 1.79 -9.64
CA ALA A 233 -4.58 0.54 -8.97
C ALA A 233 -3.36 0.67 -8.05
N PHE A 234 -2.32 1.39 -8.46
CA PHE A 234 -1.13 1.66 -7.67
C PHE A 234 -1.46 2.46 -6.39
N THR A 235 -2.28 3.50 -6.51
CA THR A 235 -2.75 4.29 -5.35
C THR A 235 -3.51 3.40 -4.37
N MET A 236 -4.52 2.66 -4.85
CA MET A 236 -5.31 1.74 -4.03
C MET A 236 -4.44 0.64 -3.37
N TYR A 237 -3.49 0.10 -4.12
CA TYR A 237 -2.53 -0.89 -3.64
C TYR A 237 -1.65 -0.32 -2.52
N SER A 238 -1.09 0.88 -2.72
CA SER A 238 -0.24 1.54 -1.73
C SER A 238 -1.01 1.82 -0.44
N ASP A 239 -2.23 2.33 -0.54
CA ASP A 239 -3.12 2.60 0.58
C ASP A 239 -3.41 1.32 1.39
N PHE A 240 -3.72 0.22 0.69
CA PHE A 240 -3.95 -1.07 1.31
C PHE A 240 -2.71 -1.57 2.06
N ILE A 241 -1.53 -1.53 1.44
CA ILE A 241 -0.28 -2.01 2.05
C ILE A 241 0.06 -1.20 3.30
N VAL A 242 -0.13 0.11 3.28
CA VAL A 242 0.19 0.95 4.44
C VAL A 242 -0.75 0.63 5.62
N ILE A 243 -2.06 0.44 5.39
CA ILE A 243 -2.99 -0.04 6.44
C ILE A 243 -2.55 -1.41 6.94
N PHE A 244 -2.28 -2.33 6.03
CA PHE A 244 -1.88 -3.71 6.36
C PHE A 244 -0.65 -3.74 7.27
N VAL A 245 0.40 -3.00 6.94
CA VAL A 245 1.61 -2.92 7.76
C VAL A 245 1.31 -2.39 9.16
N ARG A 246 0.43 -1.40 9.29
CA ARG A 246 0.06 -0.83 10.60
C ARG A 246 -0.75 -1.79 11.45
N ILE A 247 -1.73 -2.45 10.86
CA ILE A 247 -2.55 -3.45 11.55
C ILE A 247 -1.69 -4.65 11.96
N LEU A 248 -0.83 -5.13 11.06
CA LEU A 248 0.10 -6.22 11.33
C LEU A 248 1.04 -5.88 12.50
N TYR A 249 1.58 -4.67 12.53
CA TYR A 249 2.43 -4.21 13.63
C TYR A 249 1.71 -4.22 14.97
N VAL A 250 0.47 -3.70 15.02
CA VAL A 250 -0.34 -3.69 16.24
C VAL A 250 -0.67 -5.12 16.72
N LEU A 251 -1.06 -6.00 15.79
CA LEU A 251 -1.36 -7.41 16.11
C LEU A 251 -0.11 -8.17 16.59
N ALA A 252 1.04 -7.93 15.97
CA ALA A 252 2.29 -8.56 16.38
C ALA A 252 2.68 -8.16 17.80
N ILE A 253 2.53 -6.87 18.18
CA ILE A 253 2.76 -6.42 19.56
C ILE A 253 1.75 -7.02 20.52
N ALA A 254 0.48 -7.08 20.16
CA ALA A 254 -0.55 -7.65 21.02
C ALA A 254 -0.28 -9.13 21.35
N LYS A 255 0.05 -9.92 20.32
CA LYS A 255 0.34 -11.37 20.49
C LYS A 255 1.70 -11.67 21.11
N SER A 256 2.65 -10.74 21.10
CA SER A 256 3.95 -10.94 21.78
C SER A 256 3.88 -10.78 23.31
N ARG A 257 2.73 -10.37 23.84
CA ARG A 257 2.50 -10.18 25.29
C ARG A 257 1.72 -11.35 25.93
N ASP A 258 1.17 -12.22 25.13
CA ASP A 258 0.51 -13.45 25.54
C ASP A 258 1.50 -14.62 25.45
#